data_d6eabee9705af6ff29fd4f98cd14029f
#
_entry.id   d6eabee9705af6ff29fd4f98cd14029f
#
_cell.length_a   1.000
_cell.length_b   1.000
_cell.length_c   1.000
_cell.angle_alpha   90.00
_cell.angle_beta   90.00
_cell.angle_gamma   90.00
#
_symmetry.space_group_name_H-M   'P 1'
#
loop_
_entity.id
_entity.type
_entity.pdbx_description
1 polymer ?
#
loop_
_entity_poly.entity_id
_entity_poly.type
_entity_poly.pdbx_seq_one_letter_code
_entity_poly.pdbx_strand_id
1 'polypeptide(L)'
;MFRGLEHTAIASPDPRALAEWYAAHLDFIINYEYAGNYFVRAANGTMLEIIPAKGALAPPQFDDAGIRHLAIEVDDFDAAHEHLKAAGVRFLGEPMNKQGNRLLFFADHDGNILHLIQRERPLP
;
A
#
# COMPACT_ATOMS: atom_id res chain seq x y z
N MET A 1 -5.05 11.76 -25.15
CA MET A 1 -5.93 10.60 -24.87
C MET A 1 -5.61 10.07 -23.48
N PHE A 2 -5.80 8.80 -23.19
CA PHE A 2 -5.57 8.27 -21.84
C PHE A 2 -4.08 8.22 -21.52
N ARG A 3 -3.71 8.56 -20.26
CA ARG A 3 -2.29 8.65 -19.85
C ARG A 3 -1.91 7.61 -18.80
N GLY A 4 -2.88 6.92 -18.21
CA GLY A 4 -2.65 5.93 -17.17
C GLY A 4 -3.39 6.28 -15.88
N LEU A 5 -3.03 5.59 -14.79
CA LEU A 5 -3.61 5.86 -13.48
C LEU A 5 -2.96 7.12 -12.87
N GLU A 6 -3.78 8.02 -12.34
CA GLU A 6 -3.31 9.15 -11.56
C GLU A 6 -3.31 8.79 -10.07
N HIS A 7 -4.38 8.14 -9.59
CA HIS A 7 -4.48 7.66 -8.21
C HIS A 7 -5.38 6.45 -8.10
N THR A 8 -5.27 5.77 -6.95
CA THR A 8 -6.17 4.70 -6.53
C THR A 8 -6.87 5.16 -5.25
N ALA A 9 -8.17 4.97 -5.14
CA ALA A 9 -8.92 5.38 -3.96
C ALA A 9 -9.14 4.21 -2.99
N ILE A 10 -8.98 4.50 -1.70
CA ILE A 10 -9.27 3.60 -0.59
C ILE A 10 -10.29 4.29 0.31
N ALA A 11 -11.41 3.63 0.59
CA ALA A 11 -12.36 4.12 1.60
C ALA A 11 -11.94 3.62 2.98
N SER A 12 -11.88 4.53 3.96
CA SER A 12 -11.42 4.24 5.31
C SER A 12 -12.42 4.75 6.36
N PRO A 13 -12.62 4.01 7.45
CA PRO A 13 -13.39 4.52 8.58
C PRO A 13 -12.72 5.73 9.26
N ASP A 14 -11.42 5.88 9.12
CA ASP A 14 -10.64 7.02 9.61
C ASP A 14 -9.58 7.39 8.58
N PRO A 15 -9.92 8.24 7.58
CA PRO A 15 -9.00 8.59 6.50
C PRO A 15 -7.70 9.24 6.98
N ARG A 16 -7.77 10.08 8.01
CA ARG A 16 -6.58 10.72 8.56
C ARG A 16 -5.62 9.70 9.15
N ALA A 17 -6.13 8.78 9.97
CA ALA A 17 -5.30 7.75 10.59
C ALA A 17 -4.64 6.87 9.53
N LEU A 18 -5.36 6.51 8.48
CA LEU A 18 -4.79 5.71 7.39
C LEU A 18 -3.72 6.51 6.63
N ALA A 19 -3.97 7.77 6.32
CA ALA A 19 -2.98 8.62 5.64
C ALA A 19 -1.71 8.77 6.48
N GLU A 20 -1.85 9.00 7.78
CA GLU A 20 -0.71 9.10 8.70
C GLU A 20 0.06 7.79 8.79
N TRP A 21 -0.62 6.64 8.73
CA TRP A 21 0.02 5.34 8.71
C TRP A 21 0.92 5.16 7.47
N TYR A 22 0.40 5.52 6.27
CA TYR A 22 1.21 5.46 5.04
C TYR A 22 2.41 6.38 5.10
N ALA A 23 2.24 7.58 5.66
CA ALA A 23 3.34 8.52 5.81
C ALA A 23 4.40 8.02 6.82
N ALA A 24 3.96 7.42 7.92
CA ALA A 24 4.87 6.96 8.97
C ALA A 24 5.63 5.68 8.58
N HIS A 25 5.04 4.79 7.79
CA HIS A 25 5.57 3.44 7.59
C HIS A 25 6.02 3.13 6.16
N LEU A 26 5.51 3.82 5.15
CA LEU A 26 5.79 3.52 3.74
C LEU A 26 6.42 4.70 2.98
N ASP A 27 6.94 5.71 3.69
CA ASP A 27 7.60 6.89 3.10
C ASP A 27 6.72 7.70 2.14
N PHE A 28 5.41 7.56 2.26
CA PHE A 28 4.50 8.46 1.54
C PHE A 28 4.47 9.82 2.23
N ILE A 29 4.09 10.86 1.50
CA ILE A 29 3.82 12.18 2.07
C ILE A 29 2.33 12.50 1.90
N ILE A 30 1.71 13.11 2.90
CA ILE A 30 0.37 13.67 2.76
C ILE A 30 0.54 14.95 1.93
N ASN A 31 0.11 14.91 0.67
CA ASN A 31 0.34 16.00 -0.27
C ASN A 31 -0.87 16.87 -0.53
N TYR A 32 -2.08 16.42 -0.15
CA TYR A 32 -3.29 17.20 -0.32
C TYR A 32 -4.39 16.73 0.62
N GLU A 33 -5.25 17.65 1.04
CA GLU A 33 -6.39 17.38 1.93
C GLU A 33 -7.54 18.29 1.52
N TYR A 34 -8.75 17.70 1.41
CA TYR A 34 -9.97 18.49 1.22
C TYR A 34 -11.19 17.69 1.68
N ALA A 35 -12.13 18.35 2.36
CA ALA A 35 -13.43 17.77 2.74
C ALA A 35 -13.33 16.37 3.41
N GLY A 36 -12.29 16.13 4.22
CA GLY A 36 -12.05 14.84 4.88
C GLY A 36 -11.40 13.78 4.02
N ASN A 37 -11.01 14.10 2.79
CA ASN A 37 -10.23 13.24 1.91
C ASN A 37 -8.76 13.60 2.00
N TYR A 38 -7.89 12.59 1.94
CA TYR A 38 -6.43 12.76 2.05
C TYR A 38 -5.76 12.11 0.86
N PHE A 39 -4.87 12.85 0.19
CA PHE A 39 -3.98 12.29 -0.80
C PHE A 39 -2.63 12.02 -0.16
N VAL A 40 -2.08 10.85 -0.44
CA VAL A 40 -0.70 10.51 -0.08
C VAL A 40 0.07 10.14 -1.34
N ARG A 41 1.30 10.65 -1.46
CA ARG A 41 2.14 10.47 -2.65
C ARG A 41 3.43 9.76 -2.29
N ALA A 42 3.77 8.75 -3.08
CA ALA A 42 5.03 8.03 -2.99
C ALA A 42 6.17 8.77 -3.70
N ALA A 43 7.40 8.34 -3.45
CA ALA A 43 8.59 8.94 -4.08
C ALA A 43 8.58 8.89 -5.60
N ASN A 44 7.98 7.85 -6.19
CA ASN A 44 7.85 7.72 -7.64
C ASN A 44 6.70 8.53 -8.25
N GLY A 45 5.96 9.28 -7.43
CA GLY A 45 4.86 10.13 -7.88
C GLY A 45 3.49 9.47 -7.91
N THR A 46 3.38 8.16 -7.63
CA THR A 46 2.08 7.50 -7.53
C THR A 46 1.33 7.97 -6.29
N MET A 47 0.01 8.00 -6.37
CA MET A 47 -0.82 8.52 -5.28
C MET A 47 -1.94 7.56 -4.90
N LEU A 48 -2.33 7.65 -3.63
CA LEU A 48 -3.59 7.13 -3.12
C LEU A 48 -4.47 8.29 -2.70
N GLU A 49 -5.76 8.19 -2.98
CA GLU A 49 -6.77 9.06 -2.37
C GLU A 49 -7.48 8.26 -1.27
N ILE A 50 -7.51 8.77 -0.06
CA ILE A 50 -8.17 8.12 1.06
C ILE A 50 -9.44 8.89 1.37
N ILE A 51 -10.59 8.23 1.17
CA ILE A 51 -11.91 8.83 1.31
C ILE A 51 -12.65 8.24 2.52
N PRO A 52 -13.63 8.95 3.10
CA PRO A 52 -14.42 8.39 4.18
C PRO A 52 -15.26 7.19 3.72
N ALA A 53 -15.20 6.10 4.47
CA ALA A 53 -16.04 4.93 4.22
C ALA A 53 -17.49 5.19 4.66
N LYS A 54 -18.43 4.62 3.92
CA LYS A 54 -19.87 4.68 4.23
C LYS A 54 -20.45 3.32 4.64
N GLY A 55 -19.63 2.35 4.94
CA GLY A 55 -20.10 1.02 5.28
C GLY A 55 -19.03 0.21 5.97
N ALA A 56 -19.38 -1.02 6.36
CA ALA A 56 -18.45 -1.93 6.97
C ALA A 56 -17.40 -2.40 5.97
N LEU A 57 -16.15 -2.53 6.44
CA LEU A 57 -15.08 -3.12 5.68
C LEU A 57 -15.30 -4.64 5.64
N ALA A 58 -15.53 -5.20 4.47
CA ALA A 58 -15.50 -6.64 4.29
C ALA A 58 -14.03 -7.08 4.21
N PRO A 59 -13.56 -8.03 5.03
CA PRO A 59 -12.17 -8.49 4.95
C PRO A 59 -11.91 -9.09 3.57
N PRO A 60 -10.94 -8.56 2.79
CA PRO A 60 -10.63 -9.10 1.48
C PRO A 60 -9.96 -10.46 1.58
N GLN A 61 -10.28 -11.34 0.64
CA GLN A 61 -9.54 -12.57 0.42
C GLN A 61 -8.59 -12.38 -0.76
N PHE A 62 -7.45 -13.07 -0.76
CA PHE A 62 -6.41 -12.87 -1.77
C PHE A 62 -6.89 -13.07 -3.21
N ASP A 63 -7.83 -13.97 -3.43
CA ASP A 63 -8.25 -14.42 -4.77
C ASP A 63 -9.71 -14.05 -5.11
N ASP A 64 -10.36 -13.22 -4.30
CA ASP A 64 -11.70 -12.74 -4.62
C ASP A 64 -11.64 -11.83 -5.86
N ALA A 65 -12.71 -11.85 -6.67
CA ALA A 65 -12.79 -10.99 -7.84
C ALA A 65 -12.74 -9.50 -7.44
N GLY A 66 -12.09 -8.69 -8.27
CA GLY A 66 -11.93 -7.26 -8.05
C GLY A 66 -10.49 -6.87 -7.73
N ILE A 67 -10.29 -5.67 -7.23
CA ILE A 67 -8.97 -5.17 -6.81
C ILE A 67 -8.55 -5.90 -5.55
N ARG A 68 -7.36 -6.51 -5.55
CA ARG A 68 -6.92 -7.38 -4.46
C ARG A 68 -5.83 -6.80 -3.59
N HIS A 69 -4.82 -6.18 -4.17
CA HIS A 69 -3.70 -5.67 -3.39
C HIS A 69 -3.05 -4.47 -4.05
N LEU A 70 -2.26 -3.76 -3.25
CA LEU A 70 -1.34 -2.73 -3.74
C LEU A 70 0.09 -3.27 -3.63
N ALA A 71 0.84 -3.19 -4.72
CA ALA A 71 2.26 -3.56 -4.72
C ALA A 71 3.10 -2.32 -4.44
N ILE A 72 3.92 -2.39 -3.39
CA ILE A 72 4.82 -1.32 -2.97
C ILE A 72 6.24 -1.69 -3.42
N GLU A 73 6.74 -0.94 -4.38
CA GLU A 73 8.11 -1.15 -4.87
C GLU A 73 9.12 -0.67 -3.85
N VAL A 74 10.14 -1.50 -3.59
CA VAL A 74 11.25 -1.15 -2.70
C VAL A 74 12.58 -1.40 -3.41
N ASP A 75 13.57 -0.60 -3.09
CA ASP A 75 14.95 -0.74 -3.62
C ASP A 75 15.85 -1.59 -2.71
N ASP A 76 15.46 -1.78 -1.46
CA ASP A 76 16.16 -2.63 -0.50
C ASP A 76 15.12 -3.43 0.29
N PHE A 77 14.84 -4.64 -0.17
CA PHE A 77 13.82 -5.51 0.43
C PHE A 77 14.10 -5.82 1.90
N ASP A 78 15.35 -6.16 2.23
CA ASP A 78 15.69 -6.54 3.59
C ASP A 78 15.54 -5.35 4.56
N ALA A 79 15.97 -4.17 4.17
CA ALA A 79 15.79 -2.95 4.96
C ALA A 79 14.30 -2.61 5.14
N ALA A 80 13.51 -2.72 4.08
CA ALA A 80 12.07 -2.48 4.15
C ALA A 80 11.37 -3.49 5.08
N HIS A 81 11.72 -4.77 4.96
CA HIS A 81 11.19 -5.82 5.84
C HIS A 81 11.49 -5.54 7.32
N GLU A 82 12.74 -5.23 7.62
CA GLU A 82 13.14 -4.91 9.01
C GLU A 82 12.43 -3.66 9.53
N HIS A 83 12.27 -2.65 8.68
CA HIS A 83 11.54 -1.43 9.04
C HIS A 83 10.08 -1.74 9.41
N LEU A 84 9.38 -2.49 8.58
CA LEU A 84 7.98 -2.87 8.85
C LEU A 84 7.85 -3.77 10.09
N LYS A 85 8.80 -4.68 10.27
CA LYS A 85 8.85 -5.55 11.45
C LYS A 85 9.03 -4.75 12.73
N ALA A 86 9.95 -3.80 12.75
CA ALA A 86 10.19 -2.93 13.90
C ALA A 86 8.97 -2.03 14.20
N ALA A 87 8.21 -1.64 13.18
CA ALA A 87 7.00 -0.85 13.33
C ALA A 87 5.77 -1.65 13.79
N GLY A 88 5.89 -2.97 13.93
CA GLY A 88 4.80 -3.84 14.36
C GLY A 88 3.74 -4.06 13.28
N VAL A 89 4.08 -3.92 12.02
CA VAL A 89 3.17 -4.14 10.90
C VAL A 89 2.76 -5.62 10.85
N ARG A 90 1.49 -5.86 10.57
CA ARG A 90 0.95 -7.22 10.48
C ARG A 90 1.31 -7.85 9.14
N PHE A 91 2.13 -8.90 9.16
CA PHE A 91 2.44 -9.68 7.97
C PHE A 91 1.37 -10.73 7.70
N LEU A 92 1.09 -10.96 6.43
CA LEU A 92 0.08 -11.91 5.95
C LEU A 92 0.70 -13.17 5.36
N GLY A 93 1.99 -13.36 5.53
CA GLY A 93 2.73 -14.52 5.04
C GLY A 93 4.22 -14.35 5.27
N GLU A 94 4.98 -15.31 4.78
CA GLU A 94 6.44 -15.30 4.85
C GLU A 94 7.03 -14.65 3.59
N PRO A 95 8.26 -14.11 3.66
CA PRO A 95 8.94 -13.63 2.46
C PRO A 95 9.04 -14.73 1.40
N MET A 96 8.78 -14.34 0.15
CA MET A 96 8.85 -15.24 -1.01
C MET A 96 9.88 -14.75 -1.99
N ASN A 97 10.51 -15.70 -2.68
CA ASN A 97 11.36 -15.42 -3.84
C ASN A 97 10.83 -16.20 -5.03
N LYS A 98 10.33 -15.47 -6.03
CA LYS A 98 9.79 -16.06 -7.26
C LYS A 98 10.66 -15.63 -8.43
N GLN A 99 11.56 -16.49 -8.85
CA GLN A 99 12.47 -16.24 -9.99
C GLN A 99 13.29 -14.96 -9.82
N GLY A 100 13.80 -14.73 -8.59
CA GLY A 100 14.59 -13.54 -8.27
C GLY A 100 13.76 -12.33 -7.82
N ASN A 101 12.44 -12.40 -7.95
CA ASN A 101 11.54 -11.34 -7.47
C ASN A 101 11.14 -11.63 -6.03
N ARG A 102 11.40 -10.68 -5.15
CA ARG A 102 11.15 -10.84 -3.71
C ARG A 102 9.84 -10.15 -3.33
N LEU A 103 8.97 -10.88 -2.63
CA LEU A 103 7.66 -10.41 -2.20
C LEU A 103 7.43 -10.70 -0.72
N LEU A 104 6.63 -9.86 -0.08
CA LEU A 104 6.15 -10.08 1.29
C LEU A 104 4.80 -9.39 1.45
N PHE A 105 3.76 -10.18 1.72
CA PHE A 105 2.42 -9.65 1.96
C PHE A 105 2.27 -9.13 3.38
N PHE A 106 1.59 -7.99 3.52
CA PHE A 106 1.27 -7.38 4.80
C PHE A 106 -0.03 -6.58 4.71
N ALA A 107 -0.57 -6.19 5.86
CA ALA A 107 -1.79 -5.40 5.94
C ALA A 107 -1.46 -3.95 6.32
N ASP A 108 -2.21 -3.00 5.75
CA ASP A 108 -2.16 -1.63 6.24
C ASP A 108 -2.98 -1.47 7.54
N HIS A 109 -3.09 -0.24 8.02
CA HIS A 109 -3.81 0.08 9.26
C HIS A 109 -5.26 -0.42 9.25
N ASP A 110 -5.91 -0.41 8.11
CA ASP A 110 -7.31 -0.82 7.97
C ASP A 110 -7.48 -2.29 7.56
N GLY A 111 -6.38 -3.01 7.32
CA GLY A 111 -6.42 -4.40 6.88
C GLY A 111 -6.43 -4.59 5.37
N ASN A 112 -6.19 -3.54 4.58
CA ASN A 112 -6.02 -3.71 3.14
C ASN A 112 -4.76 -4.52 2.84
N ILE A 113 -4.83 -5.35 1.80
CA ILE A 113 -3.72 -6.23 1.42
C ILE A 113 -2.70 -5.46 0.58
N LEU A 114 -1.46 -5.46 1.03
CA LEU A 114 -0.33 -4.90 0.32
C LEU A 114 0.76 -5.96 0.21
N HIS A 115 1.73 -5.76 -0.68
CA HIS A 115 2.98 -6.48 -0.60
C HIS A 115 4.16 -5.59 -1.00
N LEU A 116 5.32 -5.87 -0.40
CA LEU A 116 6.58 -5.37 -0.90
C LEU A 116 6.93 -6.12 -2.18
N ILE A 117 7.54 -5.43 -3.13
CA ILE A 117 8.10 -6.06 -4.33
C ILE A 117 9.46 -5.45 -4.66
N GLN A 118 10.45 -6.30 -4.80
CA GLN A 118 11.74 -5.94 -5.39
C GLN A 118 12.01 -6.90 -6.53
N ARG A 119 12.06 -6.39 -7.75
CA ARG A 119 12.31 -7.20 -8.93
C ARG A 119 13.80 -7.32 -9.20
N GLU A 120 14.20 -8.49 -9.64
CA GLU A 120 15.57 -8.69 -10.13
C GLU A 120 15.84 -7.80 -11.35
N ARG A 121 14.85 -7.69 -12.23
CA ARG A 121 14.87 -6.85 -13.43
C ARG A 121 13.52 -6.19 -13.63
N PRO A 122 13.48 -4.95 -14.15
CA PRO A 122 12.22 -4.31 -14.49
C PRO A 122 11.41 -5.17 -15.48
N LEU A 123 10.09 -5.09 -15.39
CA LEU A 123 9.22 -5.71 -16.39
C LEU A 123 9.36 -4.97 -17.72
N PRO A 124 9.23 -5.68 -18.87
CA PRO A 124 9.31 -5.06 -20.18
C PRO A 124 8.22 -4.04 -20.43
#